data_d6866c1f422897290997e5f38e5002cd
#
_entry.id   d6866c1f422897290997e5f38e5002cd
#
_cell.length_a   1.000
_cell.length_b   1.000
_cell.length_c   1.000
_cell.angle_alpha   90.00
_cell.angle_beta   90.00
_cell.angle_gamma   90.00
#
_symmetry.space_group_name_H-M   'P 1'
#
loop_
_entity.id
_entity.type
_entity.pdbx_description
1 polymer ?
#
loop_
_entity_poly.entity_id
_entity_poly.type
_entity_poly.pdbx_seq_one_letter_code
_entity_poly.pdbx_strand_id
1 'polypeptide(L)'
;KDVDYDQRIIYNYYDTLDNLYLDDQRIKRLEVYAGNQYLEQMIETIMPRDVLTVCKSDDLSYCKIVVSNEKVVGMIASIEEKNDTCYVEINKRQYKVDRKCLKYYEFHVGDYKTFYLDHLGNIALVETAVTQERLLGYVCDYSFGRGLKDRLQLKIFSQDGTHSVYTTAQKVNVDNRTVDCQDVYTALSDSSGNFKKQLIFYELNE
;
A
#
# COMPACT_ATOMS: atom_id res chain seq x y z
N LYS A 1 -4.64 -6.13 -10.70
CA LYS A 1 -3.86 -5.99 -11.91
C LYS A 1 -4.30 -4.78 -12.71
N ASP A 2 -5.22 -4.93 -13.65
CA ASP A 2 -5.53 -3.86 -14.59
C ASP A 2 -6.99 -3.95 -15.03
N VAL A 3 -7.54 -2.84 -15.50
CA VAL A 3 -8.89 -2.79 -16.08
C VAL A 3 -8.74 -2.42 -17.54
N ASP A 4 -9.21 -3.29 -18.42
CA ASP A 4 -9.33 -2.98 -19.84
C ASP A 4 -10.73 -2.42 -20.07
N TYR A 5 -10.81 -1.10 -20.17
CA TYR A 5 -12.08 -0.39 -20.33
C TYR A 5 -12.70 -0.61 -21.73
N ASP A 6 -11.86 -0.76 -22.76
CA ASP A 6 -12.30 -0.95 -24.14
C ASP A 6 -12.89 -2.35 -24.32
N GLN A 7 -12.25 -3.36 -23.78
CA GLN A 7 -12.73 -4.75 -23.82
C GLN A 7 -13.65 -5.10 -22.66
N ARG A 8 -13.87 -4.18 -21.72
CA ARG A 8 -14.68 -4.36 -20.51
C ARG A 8 -14.28 -5.60 -19.69
N ILE A 9 -12.96 -5.77 -19.52
CA ILE A 9 -12.39 -6.89 -18.77
C ILE A 9 -11.72 -6.36 -17.51
N ILE A 10 -12.05 -6.96 -16.37
CA ILE A 10 -11.35 -6.72 -15.11
C ILE A 10 -10.47 -7.93 -14.81
N TYR A 11 -9.17 -7.70 -14.78
CA TYR A 11 -8.18 -8.75 -14.53
C TYR A 11 -8.02 -9.01 -13.04
N ASN A 12 -8.15 -10.26 -12.62
CA ASN A 12 -7.89 -10.64 -11.24
C ASN A 12 -6.40 -10.59 -10.92
N TYR A 13 -6.05 -10.10 -9.73
CA TYR A 13 -4.67 -10.02 -9.27
C TYR A 13 -4.05 -11.40 -9.04
N TYR A 14 -4.80 -12.29 -8.42
CA TYR A 14 -4.31 -13.60 -7.99
C TYR A 14 -4.46 -14.70 -9.04
N ASP A 15 -5.50 -14.65 -9.84
CA ASP A 15 -5.82 -15.74 -10.76
C ASP A 15 -6.38 -15.19 -12.08
N THR A 16 -5.68 -15.46 -13.17
CA THR A 16 -6.10 -15.04 -14.51
C THR A 16 -7.33 -15.79 -15.00
N LEU A 17 -7.67 -16.95 -14.42
CA LEU A 17 -8.87 -17.70 -14.75
C LEU A 17 -10.14 -17.08 -14.15
N ASP A 18 -9.96 -16.26 -13.11
CA ASP A 18 -11.05 -15.55 -12.42
C ASP A 18 -11.25 -14.11 -12.96
N ASN A 19 -10.82 -13.83 -14.19
CA ASN A 19 -11.06 -12.53 -14.81
C ASN A 19 -12.56 -12.29 -14.98
N LEU A 20 -12.99 -11.05 -14.79
CA LEU A 20 -14.38 -10.64 -14.91
C LEU A 20 -14.63 -10.01 -16.30
N TYR A 21 -15.35 -10.72 -17.14
CA TYR A 21 -15.77 -10.26 -18.46
C TYR A 21 -17.15 -9.61 -18.34
N LEU A 22 -17.23 -8.28 -18.52
CA LEU A 22 -18.47 -7.53 -18.35
C LEU A 22 -19.32 -7.48 -19.62
N ASP A 23 -18.76 -7.84 -20.77
CA ASP A 23 -19.48 -8.00 -22.06
C ASP A 23 -20.11 -9.38 -22.24
N ASP A 24 -20.12 -10.20 -21.19
CA ASP A 24 -20.82 -11.48 -21.25
C ASP A 24 -22.32 -11.23 -21.56
N GLN A 25 -22.77 -11.70 -22.71
CA GLN A 25 -24.15 -11.48 -23.20
C GLN A 25 -25.23 -12.05 -22.25
N ARG A 26 -24.83 -12.90 -21.30
CA ARG A 26 -25.71 -13.42 -20.26
C ARG A 26 -26.04 -12.36 -19.20
N ILE A 27 -25.16 -11.38 -18.98
CA ILE A 27 -25.36 -10.31 -18.00
C ILE A 27 -26.35 -9.31 -18.55
N LYS A 28 -27.62 -9.42 -18.12
CA LYS A 28 -28.69 -8.49 -18.49
C LYS A 28 -28.74 -7.25 -17.59
N ARG A 29 -28.22 -7.37 -16.39
CA ARG A 29 -28.17 -6.29 -15.39
C ARG A 29 -26.84 -6.27 -14.67
N LEU A 30 -26.08 -5.20 -14.87
CA LEU A 30 -24.82 -4.91 -14.16
C LEU A 30 -25.04 -3.73 -13.23
N GLU A 31 -24.66 -3.88 -11.97
CA GLU A 31 -24.68 -2.79 -10.98
C GLU A 31 -23.28 -2.64 -10.37
N VAL A 32 -22.80 -1.39 -10.32
CA VAL A 32 -21.51 -1.05 -9.70
C VAL A 32 -21.77 -0.08 -8.55
N TYR A 33 -21.15 -0.35 -7.40
CA TYR A 33 -21.27 0.48 -6.20
C TYR A 33 -19.87 0.82 -5.66
N ALA A 34 -19.69 2.06 -5.21
CA ALA A 34 -18.57 2.43 -4.33
C ALA A 34 -19.14 2.61 -2.91
N GLY A 35 -18.83 1.69 -2.00
CA GLY A 35 -19.52 1.61 -0.73
C GLY A 35 -21.04 1.45 -0.90
N ASN A 36 -21.81 2.44 -0.46
CA ASN A 36 -23.28 2.46 -0.61
C ASN A 36 -23.77 3.31 -1.80
N GLN A 37 -22.86 3.93 -2.56
CA GLN A 37 -23.23 4.78 -3.67
C GLN A 37 -23.31 3.96 -4.97
N TYR A 38 -24.46 4.01 -5.64
CA TYR A 38 -24.66 3.42 -6.95
C TYR A 38 -23.98 4.26 -8.04
N LEU A 39 -23.20 3.63 -8.92
CA LEU A 39 -22.37 4.28 -9.93
C LEU A 39 -22.88 4.07 -11.37
N GLU A 40 -24.17 3.76 -11.57
CA GLU A 40 -24.79 3.63 -12.90
C GLU A 40 -23.95 2.85 -13.93
N GLN A 41 -23.39 1.72 -13.54
CA GLN A 41 -22.53 0.88 -14.40
C GLN A 41 -21.19 1.52 -14.84
N MET A 42 -20.73 2.57 -14.16
CA MET A 42 -19.47 3.23 -14.49
C MET A 42 -18.26 2.38 -14.08
N ILE A 43 -17.83 1.49 -14.97
CA ILE A 43 -16.61 0.69 -14.78
C ILE A 43 -15.34 1.56 -14.82
N GLU A 44 -15.41 2.73 -15.43
CA GLU A 44 -14.33 3.71 -15.52
C GLU A 44 -13.92 4.28 -14.15
N THR A 45 -14.74 4.07 -13.13
CA THR A 45 -14.42 4.46 -11.76
C THR A 45 -13.57 3.41 -11.03
N ILE A 46 -13.45 2.21 -11.58
CA ILE A 46 -12.65 1.12 -11.00
C ILE A 46 -11.19 1.35 -11.35
N MET A 47 -10.38 1.50 -10.33
CA MET A 47 -8.95 1.75 -10.48
C MET A 47 -8.11 0.49 -10.24
N PRO A 48 -6.90 0.41 -10.79
CA PRO A 48 -5.96 -0.64 -10.43
C PRO A 48 -5.76 -0.71 -8.91
N ARG A 49 -5.81 -1.92 -8.36
CA ARG A 49 -5.70 -2.24 -6.91
C ARG A 49 -6.98 -2.02 -6.09
N ASP A 50 -8.07 -1.55 -6.67
CA ASP A 50 -9.36 -1.62 -5.99
C ASP A 50 -9.72 -3.08 -5.69
N VAL A 51 -10.32 -3.30 -4.54
CA VAL A 51 -10.87 -4.60 -4.16
C VAL A 51 -12.32 -4.67 -4.59
N LEU A 52 -12.64 -5.68 -5.37
CA LEU A 52 -13.98 -5.88 -5.90
C LEU A 52 -14.66 -7.07 -5.22
N THR A 53 -15.82 -6.81 -4.63
CA THR A 53 -16.73 -7.86 -4.23
C THR A 53 -17.75 -8.07 -5.34
N VAL A 54 -17.71 -9.26 -5.97
CA VAL A 54 -18.54 -9.60 -7.11
C VAL A 54 -19.58 -10.62 -6.71
N CYS A 55 -20.85 -10.28 -6.87
CA CYS A 55 -21.99 -11.15 -6.67
C CYS A 55 -22.68 -11.39 -8.02
N LYS A 56 -22.88 -12.64 -8.39
CA LYS A 56 -23.56 -13.06 -9.63
C LYS A 56 -24.75 -13.96 -9.29
N SER A 57 -25.83 -13.83 -10.08
CA SER A 57 -26.91 -14.84 -10.05
C SER A 57 -26.44 -16.16 -10.67
N ASP A 58 -27.08 -17.27 -10.32
CA ASP A 58 -26.73 -18.60 -10.83
C ASP A 58 -26.86 -18.69 -12.35
N ASP A 59 -27.82 -17.99 -12.94
CA ASP A 59 -28.04 -17.91 -14.39
C ASP A 59 -27.14 -16.85 -15.08
N LEU A 60 -26.28 -16.16 -14.31
CA LEU A 60 -25.40 -15.08 -14.74
C LEU A 60 -26.13 -13.85 -15.32
N SER A 61 -27.45 -13.76 -15.21
CA SER A 61 -28.22 -12.63 -15.75
C SER A 61 -28.05 -11.33 -14.95
N TYR A 62 -27.62 -11.44 -13.69
CA TYR A 62 -27.35 -10.31 -12.80
C TYR A 62 -25.91 -10.36 -12.25
N CYS A 63 -25.25 -9.22 -12.31
CA CYS A 63 -23.94 -9.04 -11.72
C CYS A 63 -23.91 -7.73 -10.90
N LYS A 64 -23.53 -7.85 -9.63
CA LYS A 64 -23.28 -6.71 -8.75
C LYS A 64 -21.82 -6.67 -8.37
N ILE A 65 -21.21 -5.49 -8.51
CA ILE A 65 -19.82 -5.21 -8.13
C ILE A 65 -19.85 -4.14 -7.04
N VAL A 66 -19.21 -4.42 -5.92
CA VAL A 66 -18.96 -3.42 -4.88
C VAL A 66 -17.46 -3.14 -4.85
N VAL A 67 -17.11 -1.90 -5.14
CA VAL A 67 -15.73 -1.42 -5.19
C VAL A 67 -15.32 -0.90 -3.82
N SER A 68 -14.15 -1.29 -3.35
CA SER A 68 -13.51 -0.75 -2.16
C SER A 68 -12.08 -0.33 -2.50
N ASN A 69 -11.72 0.88 -2.12
CA ASN A 69 -10.36 1.43 -2.19
C ASN A 69 -9.73 1.59 -0.80
N GLU A 70 -10.37 1.03 0.23
CA GLU A 70 -9.87 1.11 1.60
C GLU A 70 -8.62 0.28 1.77
N LYS A 71 -7.64 0.84 2.48
CA LYS A 71 -6.39 0.16 2.80
C LYS A 71 -5.96 0.46 4.23
N VAL A 72 -5.20 -0.44 4.82
CA VAL A 72 -4.47 -0.24 6.06
C VAL A 72 -3.00 -0.54 5.84
N VAL A 73 -2.14 0.33 6.34
CA VAL A 73 -0.68 0.15 6.33
C VAL A 73 -0.24 -0.06 7.76
N GLY A 74 0.57 -1.07 8.01
CA GLY A 74 1.06 -1.34 9.35
C GLY A 74 1.71 -2.70 9.49
N MET A 75 2.23 -2.93 10.68
CA MET A 75 2.86 -4.18 11.07
C MET A 75 1.82 -5.14 11.66
N ILE A 76 1.92 -6.41 11.30
CA ILE A 76 1.13 -7.48 11.93
C ILE A 76 1.64 -7.69 13.35
N ALA A 77 0.82 -7.33 14.33
CA ALA A 77 1.13 -7.50 15.76
C ALA A 77 0.82 -8.92 16.26
N SER A 78 -0.26 -9.51 15.76
CA SER A 78 -0.65 -10.88 16.11
C SER A 78 -1.47 -11.54 14.99
N ILE A 79 -1.48 -12.88 15.00
CA ILE A 79 -2.26 -13.71 14.09
C ILE A 79 -3.06 -14.68 14.94
N GLU A 80 -4.34 -14.81 14.68
CA GLU A 80 -5.25 -15.70 15.42
C GLU A 80 -6.11 -16.48 14.44
N GLU A 81 -6.18 -17.80 14.62
CA GLU A 81 -7.09 -18.67 13.87
C GLU A 81 -8.26 -19.10 14.75
N LYS A 82 -9.47 -18.82 14.29
CA LYS A 82 -10.73 -19.22 14.96
C LYS A 82 -11.70 -19.77 13.93
N ASN A 83 -12.21 -20.98 14.15
CA ASN A 83 -13.24 -21.60 13.29
C ASN A 83 -12.90 -21.52 11.79
N ASP A 84 -11.71 -21.97 11.41
CA ASP A 84 -11.18 -21.93 10.03
C ASP A 84 -11.12 -20.51 9.43
N THR A 85 -11.05 -19.50 10.26
CA THR A 85 -10.94 -18.09 9.86
C THR A 85 -9.69 -17.50 10.47
N CYS A 86 -8.85 -16.90 9.63
CA CYS A 86 -7.67 -16.19 10.06
C CYS A 86 -8.00 -14.72 10.34
N TYR A 87 -7.48 -14.24 11.46
CA TYR A 87 -7.53 -12.84 11.87
C TYR A 87 -6.12 -12.33 12.11
N VAL A 88 -5.85 -11.11 11.68
CA VAL A 88 -4.58 -10.41 11.95
C VAL A 88 -4.85 -9.10 12.67
N GLU A 89 -4.00 -8.75 13.62
CA GLU A 89 -4.06 -7.48 14.31
C GLU A 89 -3.03 -6.51 13.68
N ILE A 90 -3.53 -5.35 13.23
CA ILE A 90 -2.73 -4.27 12.65
C ILE A 90 -3.19 -2.97 13.30
N ASN A 91 -2.26 -2.17 13.80
CA ASN A 91 -2.57 -0.88 14.45
C ASN A 91 -3.62 -1.01 15.57
N LYS A 92 -3.55 -2.07 16.40
CA LYS A 92 -4.48 -2.38 17.50
C LYS A 92 -5.92 -2.69 17.05
N ARG A 93 -6.14 -2.94 15.77
CA ARG A 93 -7.42 -3.37 15.22
C ARG A 93 -7.29 -4.75 14.60
N GLN A 94 -8.26 -5.62 14.86
CA GLN A 94 -8.32 -6.96 14.29
C GLN A 94 -9.05 -6.92 12.96
N TYR A 95 -8.46 -7.57 11.95
CA TYR A 95 -8.99 -7.72 10.60
C TYR A 95 -9.14 -9.20 10.27
N LYS A 96 -10.28 -9.56 9.72
CA LYS A 96 -10.46 -10.89 9.13
C LYS A 96 -9.72 -10.96 7.80
N VAL A 97 -9.12 -12.09 7.49
CA VAL A 97 -8.46 -12.33 6.20
C VAL A 97 -9.39 -13.14 5.28
N ASP A 98 -9.54 -12.67 4.04
CA ASP A 98 -10.29 -13.42 3.01
C ASP A 98 -9.58 -14.73 2.66
N ARG A 99 -10.36 -15.81 2.44
CA ARG A 99 -9.81 -17.12 2.13
C ARG A 99 -9.00 -17.17 0.84
N LYS A 100 -9.34 -16.35 -0.16
CA LYS A 100 -8.56 -16.25 -1.39
C LYS A 100 -7.20 -15.63 -1.10
N CYS A 101 -7.15 -14.61 -0.24
CA CYS A 101 -5.89 -13.98 0.16
C CYS A 101 -4.96 -14.98 0.86
N LEU A 102 -5.48 -15.82 1.77
CA LEU A 102 -4.70 -16.87 2.45
C LEU A 102 -4.10 -17.91 1.51
N LYS A 103 -4.70 -18.13 0.34
CA LYS A 103 -4.18 -19.07 -0.67
C LYS A 103 -2.89 -18.56 -1.33
N TYR A 104 -2.72 -17.22 -1.40
CA TYR A 104 -1.64 -16.59 -2.17
C TYR A 104 -0.63 -15.82 -1.31
N TYR A 105 -0.96 -15.61 -0.04
CA TYR A 105 -0.09 -14.88 0.89
C TYR A 105 -0.04 -15.57 2.26
N GLU A 106 1.17 -15.83 2.74
CA GLU A 106 1.43 -16.34 4.08
C GLU A 106 1.70 -15.16 5.02
N PHE A 107 0.93 -15.06 6.09
CA PHE A 107 1.01 -13.97 7.05
C PHE A 107 1.98 -14.30 8.16
N HIS A 108 2.90 -13.39 8.49
CA HIS A 108 3.83 -13.53 9.60
C HIS A 108 3.73 -12.33 10.54
N VAL A 109 3.85 -12.60 11.85
CA VAL A 109 3.98 -11.54 12.85
C VAL A 109 5.27 -10.76 12.58
N GLY A 110 5.17 -9.43 12.55
CA GLY A 110 6.26 -8.52 12.19
C GLY A 110 6.27 -8.08 10.71
N ASP A 111 5.44 -8.68 9.85
CA ASP A 111 5.29 -8.20 8.47
C ASP A 111 4.69 -6.79 8.44
N TYR A 112 5.41 -5.84 7.88
CA TYR A 112 4.93 -4.49 7.63
C TYR A 112 4.54 -4.35 6.16
N LYS A 113 3.24 -4.15 5.88
CA LYS A 113 2.68 -4.21 4.52
C LYS A 113 1.51 -3.23 4.35
N THR A 114 1.12 -3.06 3.08
CA THR A 114 -0.17 -2.47 2.72
C THR A 114 -1.18 -3.58 2.51
N PHE A 115 -2.27 -3.51 3.25
CA PHE A 115 -3.39 -4.45 3.20
C PHE A 115 -4.60 -3.74 2.61
N TYR A 116 -5.13 -4.24 1.50
CA TYR A 116 -6.33 -3.70 0.86
C TYR A 116 -7.56 -4.45 1.38
N LEU A 117 -8.58 -3.69 1.70
CA LEU A 117 -9.79 -4.20 2.35
C LEU A 117 -10.95 -4.32 1.36
N ASP A 118 -11.75 -5.36 1.52
CA ASP A 118 -13.04 -5.47 0.85
C ASP A 118 -14.07 -4.51 1.48
N HIS A 119 -15.26 -4.43 0.91
CA HIS A 119 -16.33 -3.57 1.40
C HIS A 119 -16.86 -3.93 2.81
N LEU A 120 -16.49 -5.08 3.35
CA LEU A 120 -16.79 -5.52 4.71
C LEU A 120 -15.63 -5.24 5.68
N GLY A 121 -14.51 -4.70 5.19
CA GLY A 121 -13.33 -4.44 5.97
C GLY A 121 -12.44 -5.66 6.19
N ASN A 122 -12.59 -6.74 5.40
CA ASN A 122 -11.69 -7.88 5.46
C ASN A 122 -10.47 -7.66 4.55
N ILE A 123 -9.32 -8.19 4.93
CA ILE A 123 -8.12 -8.16 4.09
C ILE A 123 -8.31 -9.09 2.89
N ALA A 124 -8.32 -8.53 1.69
CA ALA A 124 -8.50 -9.24 0.44
C ALA A 124 -7.24 -9.29 -0.44
N LEU A 125 -6.32 -8.32 -0.27
CA LEU A 125 -5.07 -8.26 -1.01
C LEU A 125 -3.97 -7.74 -0.10
N VAL A 126 -2.79 -8.35 -0.20
CA VAL A 126 -1.57 -7.87 0.45
C VAL A 126 -0.59 -7.44 -0.63
N GLU A 127 -0.14 -6.22 -0.55
CA GLU A 127 0.94 -5.74 -1.41
C GLU A 127 2.27 -6.10 -0.76
N THR A 128 3.01 -6.99 -1.42
CA THR A 128 4.33 -7.47 -0.95
C THR A 128 5.43 -6.43 -1.15
N ALA A 129 5.26 -5.56 -2.13
CA ALA A 129 6.07 -4.37 -2.22
C ALA A 129 5.37 -3.27 -1.41
N VAL A 130 5.87 -2.97 -0.23
CA VAL A 130 5.66 -1.64 0.32
C VAL A 130 6.31 -0.71 -0.70
N THR A 131 5.51 -0.10 -1.56
CA THR A 131 5.88 1.23 -2.00
C THR A 131 5.82 2.05 -0.72
N GLN A 132 6.91 2.07 0.04
CA GLN A 132 7.09 3.04 1.09
C GLN A 132 6.66 4.35 0.44
N GLU A 133 5.58 4.97 0.94
CA GLU A 133 5.14 6.24 0.38
C GLU A 133 6.35 7.14 0.50
N ARG A 134 6.94 7.49 -0.65
CA ARG A 134 8.03 8.46 -0.66
C ARG A 134 7.47 9.75 -0.13
N LEU A 135 7.78 10.03 1.12
CA LEU A 135 7.37 11.25 1.77
C LEU A 135 8.20 12.39 1.17
N LEU A 136 7.56 13.48 0.82
CA LEU A 136 8.25 14.70 0.45
C LEU A 136 8.52 15.52 1.71
N GLY A 137 9.75 15.92 1.91
CA GLY A 137 10.11 16.76 3.05
C GLY A 137 11.21 17.76 2.70
N TYR A 138 11.25 18.84 3.46
CA TYR A 138 12.29 19.84 3.37
C TYR A 138 13.28 19.65 4.51
N VAL A 139 14.53 19.33 4.19
CA VAL A 139 15.58 19.20 5.21
C VAL A 139 15.97 20.59 5.71
N CYS A 140 15.60 20.87 6.96
CA CYS A 140 15.81 22.16 7.59
C CYS A 140 17.18 22.27 8.27
N ASP A 141 17.64 21.13 8.84
CA ASP A 141 18.85 21.08 9.64
C ASP A 141 19.37 19.64 9.73
N TYR A 142 20.62 19.47 10.17
CA TYR A 142 21.20 18.15 10.39
C TYR A 142 22.18 18.18 11.58
N SER A 143 22.44 16.98 12.11
CA SER A 143 23.51 16.73 13.07
C SER A 143 24.25 15.46 12.68
N PHE A 144 25.58 15.54 12.57
CA PHE A 144 26.41 14.39 12.28
C PHE A 144 27.32 14.07 13.47
N GLY A 145 27.06 12.96 14.13
CA GLY A 145 27.84 12.48 15.26
C GLY A 145 28.84 11.40 14.83
N ARG A 146 30.13 11.64 15.08
CA ARG A 146 31.20 10.65 14.91
C ARG A 146 31.39 9.87 16.20
N GLY A 147 31.51 8.53 16.09
CA GLY A 147 31.71 7.65 17.24
C GLY A 147 32.00 6.21 16.82
N LEU A 148 31.72 5.24 17.70
CA LEU A 148 31.80 3.80 17.35
C LEU A 148 30.87 3.43 16.17
N LYS A 149 29.80 4.22 15.97
CA LYS A 149 28.93 4.19 14.80
C LYS A 149 28.58 5.63 14.45
N ASP A 150 28.90 6.02 13.24
CA ASP A 150 28.52 7.32 12.71
C ASP A 150 27.00 7.41 12.64
N ARG A 151 26.43 8.57 13.01
CA ARG A 151 24.99 8.81 13.00
C ARG A 151 24.70 10.14 12.35
N LEU A 152 23.87 10.14 11.34
CA LEU A 152 23.33 11.35 10.74
C LEU A 152 21.88 11.50 11.19
N GLN A 153 21.56 12.64 11.77
CA GLN A 153 20.20 13.05 12.11
C GLN A 153 19.79 14.18 11.17
N LEU A 154 18.57 14.07 10.64
CA LEU A 154 17.99 15.07 9.75
C LEU A 154 16.73 15.64 10.40
N LYS A 155 16.65 16.96 10.48
CA LYS A 155 15.42 17.66 10.83
C LYS A 155 14.64 17.95 9.56
N ILE A 156 13.50 17.35 9.42
CA ILE A 156 12.68 17.41 8.21
C ILE A 156 11.36 18.12 8.53
N PHE A 157 10.99 19.09 7.69
CA PHE A 157 9.65 19.66 7.64
C PHE A 157 8.83 18.85 6.64
N SER A 158 7.79 18.19 7.11
CA SER A 158 6.94 17.29 6.34
C SER A 158 5.72 17.98 5.72
N GLN A 159 5.05 17.33 4.78
CA GLN A 159 3.87 17.88 4.08
C GLN A 159 2.69 18.16 5.02
N ASP A 160 2.59 17.48 6.15
CA ASP A 160 1.57 17.70 7.19
C ASP A 160 1.81 18.96 8.02
N GLY A 161 2.87 19.72 7.73
CA GLY A 161 3.23 20.94 8.45
C GLY A 161 4.01 20.69 9.74
N THR A 162 4.46 19.48 10.02
CA THR A 162 5.22 19.14 11.22
C THR A 162 6.72 19.12 10.99
N HIS A 163 7.49 19.28 12.07
CA HIS A 163 8.94 19.09 12.08
C HIS A 163 9.27 17.84 12.87
N SER A 164 10.01 16.93 12.24
CA SER A 164 10.47 15.71 12.88
C SER A 164 11.98 15.56 12.72
N VAL A 165 12.62 14.88 13.69
CA VAL A 165 14.04 14.53 13.63
C VAL A 165 14.15 13.03 13.43
N TYR A 166 14.77 12.64 12.32
CA TYR A 166 14.99 11.23 11.97
C TYR A 166 16.47 10.91 12.01
N THR A 167 16.81 9.74 12.52
CA THR A 167 18.17 9.21 12.47
C THR A 167 18.28 8.27 11.27
N THR A 168 19.26 8.50 10.40
CA THR A 168 19.48 7.61 9.26
C THR A 168 20.00 6.25 9.71
N ALA A 169 19.67 5.20 8.96
CA ALA A 169 20.36 3.92 9.07
C ALA A 169 21.85 4.08 8.72
N GLN A 170 22.70 3.14 9.13
CA GLN A 170 24.12 3.13 8.76
C GLN A 170 24.32 3.03 7.25
N LYS A 171 23.45 2.29 6.57
CA LYS A 171 23.38 2.22 5.12
C LYS A 171 22.03 2.74 4.68
N VAL A 172 22.04 3.68 3.75
CA VAL A 172 20.88 4.38 3.20
C VAL A 172 20.84 4.12 1.71
N ASN A 173 19.67 3.93 1.16
CA ASN A 173 19.50 3.86 -0.28
C ASN A 173 19.24 5.28 -0.82
N VAL A 174 20.17 5.80 -1.63
CA VAL A 174 20.06 7.11 -2.29
C VAL A 174 20.15 6.88 -3.79
N ASP A 175 19.11 7.26 -4.53
CA ASP A 175 19.02 7.11 -5.98
C ASP A 175 19.38 5.70 -6.48
N ASN A 176 18.80 4.69 -5.82
CA ASN A 176 19.04 3.25 -6.08
C ASN A 176 20.49 2.77 -5.81
N ARG A 177 21.26 3.51 -5.03
CA ARG A 177 22.60 3.11 -4.58
C ARG A 177 22.62 3.04 -3.07
N THR A 178 23.13 1.93 -2.52
CA THR A 178 23.37 1.81 -1.09
C THR A 178 24.63 2.55 -0.72
N VAL A 179 24.48 3.58 0.07
CA VAL A 179 25.57 4.45 0.55
C VAL A 179 25.61 4.45 2.09
N ASP A 180 26.69 4.87 2.69
CA ASP A 180 26.73 5.06 4.15
C ASP A 180 26.24 6.47 4.56
N CYS A 181 26.05 6.69 5.84
CA CYS A 181 25.53 7.96 6.33
C CYS A 181 26.49 9.13 6.13
N GLN A 182 27.80 8.85 5.97
CA GLN A 182 28.81 9.86 5.63
C GLN A 182 28.64 10.37 4.21
N ASP A 183 28.30 9.47 3.27
CA ASP A 183 28.05 9.85 1.88
C ASP A 183 26.77 10.69 1.77
N VAL A 184 25.72 10.33 2.56
CA VAL A 184 24.49 11.14 2.64
C VAL A 184 24.81 12.54 3.17
N TYR A 185 25.61 12.64 4.24
CA TYR A 185 26.06 13.91 4.79
C TYR A 185 26.80 14.74 3.72
N THR A 186 27.71 14.12 2.98
CA THR A 186 28.47 14.78 1.91
C THR A 186 27.55 15.27 0.79
N ALA A 187 26.55 14.48 0.40
CA ALA A 187 25.58 14.86 -0.62
C ALA A 187 24.70 16.05 -0.20
N LEU A 188 24.42 16.17 1.10
CA LEU A 188 23.68 17.28 1.69
C LEU A 188 24.54 18.52 1.97
N SER A 189 25.83 18.48 1.64
CA SER A 189 26.77 19.58 1.87
C SER A 189 27.21 20.21 0.54
N ASP A 190 27.62 21.49 0.59
CA ASP A 190 28.27 22.14 -0.54
C ASP A 190 29.78 21.81 -0.58
N SER A 191 30.48 22.29 -1.61
CA SER A 191 31.93 22.10 -1.76
C SER A 191 32.78 22.68 -0.61
N SER A 192 32.20 23.55 0.20
CA SER A 192 32.81 24.14 1.39
C SER A 192 32.42 23.41 2.69
N GLY A 193 31.62 22.32 2.59
CA GLY A 193 31.14 21.56 3.72
C GLY A 193 29.94 22.18 4.45
N ASN A 194 29.34 23.24 3.90
CA ASN A 194 28.14 23.84 4.47
C ASN A 194 26.88 23.04 4.05
N PHE A 195 25.96 22.94 4.98
CA PHE A 195 24.69 22.23 4.75
C PHE A 195 23.81 22.95 3.70
N LYS A 196 23.25 22.17 2.78
CA LYS A 196 22.28 22.63 1.79
C LYS A 196 20.87 22.26 2.23
N LYS A 197 20.07 23.26 2.54
CA LYS A 197 18.64 23.07 2.73
C LYS A 197 17.99 22.70 1.40
N GLN A 198 17.29 21.57 1.33
CA GLN A 198 16.72 21.08 0.08
C GLN A 198 15.50 20.21 0.30
N LEU A 199 14.70 20.07 -0.75
CA LEU A 199 13.62 19.09 -0.81
C LEU A 199 14.21 17.72 -1.08
N ILE A 200 13.71 16.73 -0.36
CA ILE A 200 14.05 15.32 -0.55
C ILE A 200 12.77 14.47 -0.58
N PHE A 201 12.84 13.38 -1.31
CA PHE A 201 11.95 12.25 -1.08
C PHE A 201 12.65 11.33 -0.09
N TYR A 202 11.95 10.91 0.96
CA TYR A 202 12.49 10.01 1.96
C TYR A 202 11.50 8.91 2.33
N GLU A 203 12.03 7.83 2.84
CA GLU A 203 11.29 6.68 3.31
C GLU A 203 11.75 6.38 4.75
N LEU A 204 10.82 6.03 5.61
CA LEU A 204 11.12 5.64 6.98
C LEU A 204 11.20 4.12 7.06
N ASN A 205 12.33 3.62 7.55
CA ASN A 205 12.44 2.22 7.96
C ASN A 205 12.17 2.18 9.46
N GLU A 206 11.21 1.35 9.89
CA GLU A 206 11.03 1.04 11.31
C GLU A 206 12.10 0.08 11.83
#